data_aa6b01cbee44ff65a5355a84f352dada
#
_entry.id   aa6b01cbee44ff65a5355a84f352dada
#
_cell.length_a   1.000
_cell.length_b   1.000
_cell.length_c   1.000
_cell.angle_alpha   90.00
_cell.angle_beta   90.00
_cell.angle_gamma   90.00
#
_symmetry.space_group_name_H-M   'P 1'
#
loop_
_entity.id
_entity.type
_entity.pdbx_description
1 polymer ?
#
loop_
_entity_poly.entity_id
_entity_poly.type
_entity_poly.pdbx_seq_one_letter_code
_entity_poly.pdbx_strand_id
1 'polypeptide(L)'
;MTPSAATAAKARTSFDVQRVRRDFPILAERIHGKPLVYLDSANTSQKPQAVLDAMDDYYRHANANIHRATHLLSERATALYEGARGKAAAFINAPDPHTIVLTKGTTEGINLVAQSYGRSVLREGDEVLISWLEHHSNIVPWQLVCEQTGARLRVAPINDAGEVDLDAFDALLSPRTRIVAVGHVSNALGTVNPIARIIEHAHAAGAVVLVDGAQAVPHFAIDVQSLGCDFYVFSSHKMFGPTGVGVLYGRASLLEAMPPYQGGGDMIASVTFEKTSYNVVPYKFEAGTPNIGGVVGFGAAIDYLSGIDRAAALEHEDDVLAYATARVSEIPIVRIIGTARQKTGVLSFLLEGVHPHDAGTILDREGVAVRTGQHCAQPIMDRFGITATIRASLAIYNTREEIDVLVRALERVRGVFA
;
A
#
# COMPACT_ATOMS: atom_id res chain seq x y z
N MET A 1 -28.84 -29.57 -38.25
CA MET A 1 -28.58 -29.97 -36.86
C MET A 1 -27.21 -29.46 -36.45
N THR A 2 -27.16 -28.33 -35.80
CA THR A 2 -25.94 -27.72 -35.27
C THR A 2 -25.79 -28.11 -33.79
N PRO A 3 -24.61 -28.55 -33.31
CA PRO A 3 -24.46 -28.87 -31.90
C PRO A 3 -24.28 -27.59 -31.10
N SER A 4 -25.09 -27.48 -30.06
CA SER A 4 -25.05 -26.47 -29.02
C SER A 4 -23.71 -26.55 -28.28
N ALA A 5 -22.97 -25.46 -28.27
CA ALA A 5 -21.79 -25.28 -27.43
C ALA A 5 -22.25 -25.07 -25.98
N ALA A 6 -22.27 -26.13 -25.20
CA ALA A 6 -22.39 -26.01 -23.75
C ALA A 6 -21.09 -25.46 -23.19
N THR A 7 -21.10 -24.17 -22.79
CA THR A 7 -20.03 -23.52 -22.04
C THR A 7 -19.94 -24.22 -20.67
N ALA A 8 -18.94 -25.06 -20.51
CA ALA A 8 -18.63 -25.67 -19.22
C ALA A 8 -18.25 -24.56 -18.25
N ALA A 9 -19.14 -24.23 -17.32
CA ALA A 9 -18.79 -23.41 -16.17
C ALA A 9 -17.68 -24.14 -15.39
N LYS A 10 -16.45 -23.61 -15.40
CA LYS A 10 -15.39 -24.07 -14.51
C LYS A 10 -15.93 -23.99 -13.09
N ALA A 11 -15.98 -25.12 -12.39
CA ALA A 11 -16.30 -25.13 -10.97
C ALA A 11 -15.33 -24.18 -10.26
N ARG A 12 -15.86 -23.11 -9.67
CA ARG A 12 -15.08 -22.16 -8.86
C ARG A 12 -14.53 -22.96 -7.68
N THR A 13 -13.21 -23.12 -7.61
CA THR A 13 -12.57 -23.68 -6.43
C THR A 13 -12.71 -22.65 -5.32
N SER A 14 -13.33 -23.04 -4.20
CA SER A 14 -13.41 -22.19 -3.01
C SER A 14 -12.00 -21.88 -2.52
N PHE A 15 -11.74 -20.63 -2.13
CA PHE A 15 -10.47 -20.22 -1.54
C PHE A 15 -10.20 -21.00 -0.24
N ASP A 16 -9.13 -21.80 -0.20
CA ASP A 16 -8.77 -22.58 1.00
C ASP A 16 -7.95 -21.71 1.97
N VAL A 17 -8.65 -20.91 2.76
CA VAL A 17 -8.04 -20.04 3.77
C VAL A 17 -7.25 -20.84 4.81
N GLN A 18 -7.65 -22.06 5.15
CA GLN A 18 -6.95 -22.88 6.16
C GLN A 18 -5.60 -23.38 5.63
N ARG A 19 -5.50 -23.65 4.34
CA ARG A 19 -4.21 -23.93 3.69
C ARG A 19 -3.32 -22.69 3.75
N VAL A 20 -3.83 -21.52 3.34
CA VAL A 20 -3.08 -20.24 3.34
C VAL A 20 -2.59 -19.90 4.75
N ARG A 21 -3.40 -20.05 5.78
CA ARG A 21 -3.04 -19.76 7.17
C ARG A 21 -1.82 -20.56 7.64
N ARG A 22 -1.66 -21.81 7.19
CA ARG A 22 -0.51 -22.66 7.55
C ARG A 22 0.81 -22.13 7.01
N ASP A 23 0.77 -21.33 5.96
CA ASP A 23 1.97 -20.71 5.38
C ASP A 23 2.53 -19.57 6.25
N PHE A 24 1.74 -19.06 7.23
CA PHE A 24 2.09 -17.93 8.10
C PHE A 24 2.33 -18.40 9.54
N PRO A 25 3.59 -18.70 9.93
CA PRO A 25 3.89 -19.36 11.22
C PRO A 25 3.43 -18.55 12.43
N ILE A 26 3.48 -17.24 12.37
CA ILE A 26 3.05 -16.35 13.47
C ILE A 26 1.55 -16.50 13.82
N LEU A 27 0.71 -16.94 12.90
CA LEU A 27 -0.73 -17.14 13.16
C LEU A 27 -1.01 -18.32 14.11
N ALA A 28 0.00 -19.16 14.37
CA ALA A 28 -0.06 -20.24 15.38
C ALA A 28 0.27 -19.74 16.80
N GLU A 29 0.74 -18.49 16.95
CA GLU A 29 1.14 -17.93 18.24
C GLU A 29 -0.06 -17.71 19.18
N ARG A 30 0.25 -17.61 20.46
CA ARG A 30 -0.72 -17.32 21.52
C ARG A 30 -0.35 -16.02 22.22
N ILE A 31 -1.29 -15.10 22.28
CA ILE A 31 -1.15 -13.80 22.94
C ILE A 31 -1.99 -13.81 24.24
N HIS A 32 -1.38 -13.53 25.37
CA HIS A 32 -2.01 -13.64 26.70
C HIS A 32 -2.69 -15.02 26.95
N GLY A 33 -2.08 -16.10 26.41
CA GLY A 33 -2.63 -17.46 26.52
C GLY A 33 -3.80 -17.78 25.59
N LYS A 34 -4.21 -16.86 24.71
CA LYS A 34 -5.29 -17.03 23.71
C LYS A 34 -4.72 -17.15 22.29
N PRO A 35 -5.36 -17.85 21.35
CA PRO A 35 -4.95 -17.84 19.95
C PRO A 35 -4.89 -16.41 19.41
N LEU A 36 -3.85 -16.10 18.64
CA LEU A 36 -3.72 -14.80 17.98
C LEU A 36 -4.84 -14.61 16.94
N VAL A 37 -5.56 -13.50 17.03
CA VAL A 37 -6.45 -12.96 16.00
C VAL A 37 -5.83 -11.66 15.49
N TYR A 38 -5.17 -11.73 14.31
CA TYR A 38 -4.43 -10.60 13.77
C TYR A 38 -5.27 -9.81 12.76
N LEU A 39 -5.74 -8.64 13.16
CA LEU A 39 -6.60 -7.73 12.40
C LEU A 39 -5.94 -6.34 12.22
N ASP A 40 -4.62 -6.29 12.00
CA ASP A 40 -3.88 -5.04 11.76
C ASP A 40 -3.04 -5.08 10.47
N SER A 41 -3.54 -5.78 9.43
CA SER A 41 -2.84 -6.00 8.16
C SER A 41 -2.63 -4.71 7.35
N ALA A 42 -3.52 -3.72 7.46
CA ALA A 42 -3.34 -2.41 6.82
C ALA A 42 -2.17 -1.59 7.39
N ASN A 43 -1.66 -1.94 8.57
CA ASN A 43 -0.43 -1.39 9.14
C ASN A 43 0.80 -2.15 8.64
N THR A 44 0.82 -3.47 8.84
CA THR A 44 1.79 -4.41 8.26
C THR A 44 1.16 -5.78 8.16
N SER A 45 1.31 -6.49 7.04
CA SER A 45 0.87 -7.88 6.92
C SER A 45 1.85 -8.84 7.56
N GLN A 46 1.42 -10.06 7.86
CA GLN A 46 2.30 -11.14 8.32
C GLN A 46 3.12 -11.71 7.15
N LYS A 47 4.15 -12.50 7.45
CA LYS A 47 5.10 -13.03 6.46
C LYS A 47 4.91 -14.53 6.32
N PRO A 48 4.74 -15.05 5.09
CA PRO A 48 4.71 -16.49 4.87
C PRO A 48 6.11 -17.08 5.04
N GLN A 49 6.17 -18.37 5.38
CA GLN A 49 7.42 -19.10 5.58
C GLN A 49 8.38 -18.97 4.39
N ALA A 50 7.85 -18.99 3.16
CA ALA A 50 8.64 -18.85 1.95
C ALA A 50 9.44 -17.53 1.88
N VAL A 51 8.92 -16.44 2.44
CA VAL A 51 9.62 -15.15 2.53
C VAL A 51 10.73 -15.20 3.58
N LEU A 52 10.45 -15.83 4.73
CA LEU A 52 11.43 -16.00 5.81
C LEU A 52 12.60 -16.86 5.32
N ASP A 53 12.30 -17.98 4.66
CA ASP A 53 13.30 -18.92 4.13
C ASP A 53 14.16 -18.25 3.04
N ALA A 54 13.58 -17.48 2.14
CA ALA A 54 14.32 -16.77 1.09
C ALA A 54 15.32 -15.75 1.65
N MET A 55 14.93 -15.04 2.72
CA MET A 55 15.83 -14.10 3.39
C MET A 55 16.95 -14.84 4.16
N ASP A 56 16.62 -15.93 4.85
CA ASP A 56 17.61 -16.75 5.58
C ASP A 56 18.62 -17.38 4.60
N ASP A 57 18.14 -17.95 3.49
CA ASP A 57 18.98 -18.53 2.44
C ASP A 57 19.94 -17.51 1.81
N TYR A 58 19.43 -16.30 1.51
CA TYR A 58 20.28 -15.21 1.03
C TYR A 58 21.44 -14.92 1.98
N TYR A 59 21.16 -14.70 3.27
CA TYR A 59 22.20 -14.36 4.23
C TYR A 59 23.17 -15.50 4.49
N ARG A 60 22.73 -16.75 4.40
CA ARG A 60 23.60 -17.93 4.61
C ARG A 60 24.46 -18.26 3.40
N HIS A 61 23.95 -18.04 2.17
CA HIS A 61 24.55 -18.65 0.97
C HIS A 61 24.86 -17.68 -0.18
N ALA A 62 24.35 -16.43 -0.16
CA ALA A 62 24.51 -15.47 -1.25
C ALA A 62 24.84 -14.04 -0.81
N ASN A 63 25.08 -13.79 0.49
CA ASN A 63 25.30 -12.44 1.00
C ASN A 63 26.57 -11.81 0.43
N ALA A 64 26.38 -10.81 -0.41
CA ALA A 64 27.45 -9.96 -0.98
C ALA A 64 26.86 -8.63 -1.42
N ASN A 65 27.73 -7.62 -1.66
CA ASN A 65 27.31 -6.40 -2.35
C ASN A 65 27.03 -6.68 -3.82
N ILE A 66 26.24 -5.86 -4.46
CA ILE A 66 25.72 -6.05 -5.82
C ILE A 66 26.39 -5.13 -6.84
N HIS A 67 26.26 -5.45 -8.13
CA HIS A 67 26.64 -4.70 -9.34
C HIS A 67 28.15 -4.53 -9.60
N ARG A 68 29.01 -4.30 -8.62
CA ARG A 68 30.38 -3.81 -8.85
C ARG A 68 31.49 -4.81 -8.56
N ALA A 69 31.20 -5.95 -7.92
CA ALA A 69 32.23 -6.94 -7.61
C ALA A 69 32.25 -8.08 -8.65
N THR A 70 33.46 -8.64 -8.88
CA THR A 70 33.70 -9.65 -9.94
C THR A 70 33.77 -11.08 -9.40
N HIS A 71 33.22 -11.34 -8.23
CA HIS A 71 33.22 -12.68 -7.62
C HIS A 71 31.81 -13.29 -7.63
N LEU A 72 31.73 -14.61 -7.65
CA LEU A 72 30.50 -15.39 -7.79
C LEU A 72 29.37 -15.01 -6.81
N LEU A 73 29.72 -14.70 -5.53
CA LEU A 73 28.70 -14.27 -4.57
C LEU A 73 28.04 -12.96 -4.97
N SER A 74 28.79 -11.99 -5.49
CA SER A 74 28.22 -10.73 -5.98
C SER A 74 27.35 -10.93 -7.21
N GLU A 75 27.74 -11.82 -8.12
CA GLU A 75 26.92 -12.19 -9.29
C GLU A 75 25.58 -12.79 -8.84
N ARG A 76 25.62 -13.73 -7.86
CA ARG A 76 24.41 -14.34 -7.28
C ARG A 76 23.52 -13.30 -6.59
N ALA A 77 24.09 -12.46 -5.75
CA ALA A 77 23.35 -11.41 -5.05
C ALA A 77 22.71 -10.42 -6.04
N THR A 78 23.45 -10.03 -7.10
CA THR A 78 22.94 -9.16 -8.17
C THR A 78 21.78 -9.82 -8.92
N ALA A 79 21.92 -11.10 -9.27
CA ALA A 79 20.86 -11.84 -9.96
C ALA A 79 19.58 -11.94 -9.12
N LEU A 80 19.69 -12.17 -7.81
CA LEU A 80 18.54 -12.18 -6.89
C LEU A 80 17.88 -10.81 -6.78
N TYR A 81 18.67 -9.76 -6.65
CA TYR A 81 18.20 -8.38 -6.51
C TYR A 81 17.48 -7.90 -7.77
N GLU A 82 18.13 -8.01 -8.94
CA GLU A 82 17.54 -7.60 -10.21
C GLU A 82 16.39 -8.52 -10.63
N GLY A 83 16.46 -9.81 -10.27
CA GLY A 83 15.35 -10.74 -10.43
C GLY A 83 14.09 -10.27 -9.67
N ALA A 84 14.24 -9.76 -8.44
CA ALA A 84 13.13 -9.19 -7.67
C ALA A 84 12.56 -7.91 -8.33
N ARG A 85 13.43 -7.05 -8.91
CA ARG A 85 12.98 -5.90 -9.72
C ARG A 85 12.15 -6.34 -10.91
N GLY A 86 12.63 -7.34 -11.66
CA GLY A 86 11.89 -7.92 -12.79
C GLY A 86 10.53 -8.49 -12.37
N LYS A 87 10.46 -9.20 -11.23
CA LYS A 87 9.20 -9.70 -10.66
C LYS A 87 8.26 -8.55 -10.30
N ALA A 88 8.77 -7.47 -9.69
CA ALA A 88 7.97 -6.30 -9.35
C ALA A 88 7.36 -5.64 -10.60
N ALA A 89 8.14 -5.52 -11.68
CA ALA A 89 7.65 -5.02 -12.96
C ALA A 89 6.52 -5.89 -13.52
N ALA A 90 6.74 -7.20 -13.58
CA ALA A 90 5.72 -8.14 -14.07
C ALA A 90 4.47 -8.15 -13.19
N PHE A 91 4.61 -8.03 -11.87
CA PHE A 91 3.52 -8.09 -10.90
C PHE A 91 2.51 -6.94 -11.04
N ILE A 92 2.97 -5.75 -11.44
CA ILE A 92 2.10 -4.58 -11.67
C ILE A 92 1.92 -4.30 -13.17
N ASN A 93 2.32 -5.22 -14.05
CA ASN A 93 2.30 -5.06 -15.52
C ASN A 93 3.02 -3.78 -15.98
N ALA A 94 4.18 -3.45 -15.38
CA ALA A 94 5.02 -2.37 -15.88
C ALA A 94 5.72 -2.80 -17.19
N PRO A 95 5.93 -1.88 -18.15
CA PRO A 95 6.46 -2.23 -19.49
C PRO A 95 7.91 -2.69 -19.49
N ASP A 96 8.71 -2.25 -18.50
CA ASP A 96 10.15 -2.51 -18.42
C ASP A 96 10.61 -2.48 -16.96
N PRO A 97 11.45 -3.42 -16.48
CA PRO A 97 12.07 -3.36 -15.16
C PRO A 97 12.81 -2.04 -14.85
N HIS A 98 13.35 -1.35 -15.86
CA HIS A 98 13.99 -0.04 -15.66
C HIS A 98 12.99 1.06 -15.23
N THR A 99 11.70 0.83 -15.37
CA THR A 99 10.67 1.75 -14.82
C THR A 99 10.38 1.54 -13.35
N ILE A 100 11.07 0.59 -12.69
CA ILE A 100 10.93 0.25 -11.27
C ILE A 100 12.14 0.77 -10.49
N VAL A 101 11.90 1.71 -9.59
CA VAL A 101 12.87 2.19 -8.61
C VAL A 101 12.58 1.51 -7.27
N LEU A 102 13.59 0.84 -6.70
CA LEU A 102 13.48 0.24 -5.38
C LEU A 102 13.76 1.30 -4.31
N THR A 103 12.86 1.39 -3.35
CA THR A 103 12.86 2.38 -2.27
C THR A 103 12.73 1.69 -0.92
N LYS A 104 12.78 2.44 0.19
CA LYS A 104 12.54 1.90 1.54
C LYS A 104 11.05 1.66 1.84
N GLY A 105 10.15 2.18 0.99
CA GLY A 105 8.71 2.09 1.15
C GLY A 105 7.98 3.19 0.39
N THR A 106 6.65 3.14 0.40
CA THR A 106 5.76 4.12 -0.23
C THR A 106 6.12 5.56 0.14
N THR A 107 6.40 5.82 1.42
CA THR A 107 6.77 7.17 1.90
C THR A 107 7.99 7.70 1.18
N GLU A 108 9.05 6.90 1.00
CA GLU A 108 10.23 7.34 0.25
C GLU A 108 9.91 7.53 -1.23
N GLY A 109 9.11 6.63 -1.84
CA GLY A 109 8.70 6.77 -3.24
C GLY A 109 7.96 8.08 -3.51
N ILE A 110 7.02 8.48 -2.63
CA ILE A 110 6.32 9.76 -2.74
C ILE A 110 7.28 10.94 -2.53
N ASN A 111 8.16 10.89 -1.53
CA ASN A 111 9.17 11.93 -1.31
C ASN A 111 10.13 12.07 -2.49
N LEU A 112 10.53 10.96 -3.12
CA LEU A 112 11.37 10.98 -4.31
C LEU A 112 10.65 11.74 -5.45
N VAL A 113 9.40 11.43 -5.73
CA VAL A 113 8.63 12.14 -6.77
C VAL A 113 8.44 13.62 -6.38
N ALA A 114 8.07 13.92 -5.15
CA ALA A 114 7.88 15.30 -4.70
C ALA A 114 9.16 16.13 -4.81
N GLN A 115 10.29 15.61 -4.31
CA GLN A 115 11.56 16.35 -4.24
C GLN A 115 12.34 16.35 -5.56
N SER A 116 12.16 15.36 -6.41
CA SER A 116 12.82 15.31 -7.72
C SER A 116 11.90 15.91 -8.80
N TYR A 117 10.79 15.24 -9.14
CA TYR A 117 9.85 15.72 -10.15
C TYR A 117 9.17 17.03 -9.73
N GLY A 118 8.53 17.04 -8.54
CA GLY A 118 7.76 18.19 -8.06
C GLY A 118 8.59 19.48 -8.06
N ARG A 119 9.78 19.48 -7.46
CA ARG A 119 10.67 20.66 -7.46
C ARG A 119 11.14 21.09 -8.85
N SER A 120 11.23 20.16 -9.80
CA SER A 120 11.67 20.48 -11.16
C SER A 120 10.58 21.16 -12.00
N VAL A 121 9.30 20.87 -11.73
CA VAL A 121 8.15 21.36 -12.55
C VAL A 121 7.33 22.44 -11.88
N LEU A 122 7.18 22.41 -10.55
CA LEU A 122 6.33 23.37 -9.81
C LEU A 122 6.96 24.76 -9.76
N ARG A 123 6.12 25.77 -9.93
CA ARG A 123 6.46 27.20 -9.84
C ARG A 123 5.42 27.89 -8.95
N GLU A 124 5.69 29.15 -8.60
CA GLU A 124 4.76 29.99 -7.84
C GLU A 124 3.39 30.06 -8.53
N GLY A 125 2.35 29.73 -7.75
CA GLY A 125 0.96 29.73 -8.20
C GLY A 125 0.52 28.45 -8.90
N ASP A 126 1.41 27.49 -9.20
CA ASP A 126 1.01 26.14 -9.62
C ASP A 126 0.32 25.39 -8.48
N GLU A 127 -0.36 24.29 -8.79
CA GLU A 127 -1.18 23.57 -7.84
C GLU A 127 -0.82 22.07 -7.81
N VAL A 128 -0.81 21.50 -6.60
CA VAL A 128 -0.83 20.05 -6.36
C VAL A 128 -2.19 19.71 -5.78
N LEU A 129 -2.93 18.78 -6.41
CA LEU A 129 -4.24 18.33 -5.96
C LEU A 129 -4.13 16.95 -5.32
N ILE A 130 -4.60 16.84 -4.08
CA ILE A 130 -4.73 15.58 -3.34
C ILE A 130 -6.19 15.36 -2.92
N SER A 131 -6.51 14.17 -2.40
CA SER A 131 -7.82 13.95 -1.79
C SER A 131 -7.79 14.11 -0.26
N TRP A 132 -8.96 14.26 0.36
CA TRP A 132 -9.07 14.26 1.83
C TRP A 132 -8.81 12.88 2.45
N LEU A 133 -8.73 11.82 1.63
CA LEU A 133 -8.49 10.44 2.08
C LEU A 133 -7.01 10.06 2.23
N GLU A 134 -6.09 11.01 2.02
CA GLU A 134 -4.68 10.68 1.93
C GLU A 134 -4.04 10.29 3.27
N HIS A 135 -3.16 9.30 3.21
CA HIS A 135 -2.21 9.03 4.28
C HIS A 135 -1.23 10.20 4.43
N HIS A 136 -0.71 10.45 5.64
CA HIS A 136 0.25 11.53 5.88
C HIS A 136 1.45 11.51 4.92
N SER A 137 1.91 10.34 4.48
CA SER A 137 2.99 10.23 3.47
C SER A 137 2.61 10.77 2.09
N ASN A 138 1.31 10.95 1.80
CA ASN A 138 0.83 11.57 0.58
C ASN A 138 0.21 12.97 0.81
N ILE A 139 0.50 13.58 1.95
CA ILE A 139 0.16 14.97 2.30
C ILE A 139 1.46 15.77 2.53
N VAL A 140 2.25 15.37 3.52
CA VAL A 140 3.39 16.14 4.02
C VAL A 140 4.46 16.40 2.96
N PRO A 141 4.87 15.45 2.09
CA PRO A 141 5.85 15.73 1.04
C PRO A 141 5.38 16.83 0.07
N TRP A 142 4.08 16.87 -0.22
CA TRP A 142 3.49 17.89 -1.08
C TRP A 142 3.42 19.26 -0.41
N GLN A 143 3.14 19.33 0.89
CA GLN A 143 3.24 20.56 1.67
C GLN A 143 4.66 21.12 1.60
N LEU A 144 5.67 20.27 1.87
CA LEU A 144 7.08 20.68 1.83
C LEU A 144 7.51 21.20 0.47
N VAL A 145 7.14 20.56 -0.63
CA VAL A 145 7.51 21.03 -1.97
C VAL A 145 6.74 22.27 -2.38
N CYS A 146 5.47 22.41 -1.99
CA CYS A 146 4.69 23.63 -2.22
C CYS A 146 5.31 24.84 -1.49
N GLU A 147 5.71 24.69 -0.22
CA GLU A 147 6.42 25.73 0.53
C GLU A 147 7.73 26.15 -0.15
N GLN A 148 8.49 25.20 -0.72
CA GLN A 148 9.76 25.46 -1.38
C GLN A 148 9.62 26.16 -2.74
N THR A 149 8.50 25.94 -3.45
CA THR A 149 8.30 26.40 -4.84
C THR A 149 7.29 27.54 -4.98
N GLY A 150 6.56 27.90 -3.92
CA GLY A 150 5.45 28.85 -3.96
C GLY A 150 4.17 28.27 -4.60
N ALA A 151 4.14 26.96 -4.87
CA ALA A 151 2.94 26.26 -5.32
C ALA A 151 1.91 26.10 -4.19
N ARG A 152 0.69 25.70 -4.53
CA ARG A 152 -0.43 25.56 -3.59
C ARG A 152 -0.91 24.13 -3.51
N LEU A 153 -1.12 23.63 -2.28
CA LEU A 153 -1.80 22.37 -2.07
C LEU A 153 -3.31 22.57 -2.12
N ARG A 154 -4.01 21.80 -2.96
CA ARG A 154 -5.47 21.77 -3.08
C ARG A 154 -5.96 20.40 -2.61
N VAL A 155 -7.12 20.37 -1.97
CA VAL A 155 -7.66 19.13 -1.38
C VAL A 155 -9.09 18.92 -1.88
N ALA A 156 -9.30 17.82 -2.59
CA ALA A 156 -10.64 17.39 -3.02
C ALA A 156 -11.42 16.83 -1.81
N PRO A 157 -12.65 17.30 -1.58
CA PRO A 157 -13.46 16.89 -0.45
C PRO A 157 -13.97 15.44 -0.58
N ILE A 158 -14.50 14.92 0.52
CA ILE A 158 -15.19 13.63 0.59
C ILE A 158 -16.62 13.84 1.10
N ASN A 159 -17.51 12.92 0.72
CA ASN A 159 -18.87 12.84 1.24
C ASN A 159 -18.92 12.16 2.64
N ASP A 160 -20.11 12.05 3.21
CA ASP A 160 -20.31 11.45 4.54
C ASP A 160 -20.11 9.94 4.57
N ALA A 161 -20.11 9.27 3.41
CA ALA A 161 -19.76 7.87 3.30
C ALA A 161 -18.23 7.65 3.28
N GLY A 162 -17.43 8.71 3.12
CA GLY A 162 -15.98 8.67 3.00
C GLY A 162 -15.53 8.33 1.58
N GLU A 163 -16.25 8.78 0.56
CA GLU A 163 -15.91 8.67 -0.86
C GLU A 163 -15.50 10.05 -1.39
N VAL A 164 -14.52 10.09 -2.31
CA VAL A 164 -14.10 11.34 -2.96
C VAL A 164 -15.29 11.93 -3.75
N ASP A 165 -15.59 13.21 -3.51
CA ASP A 165 -16.55 13.98 -4.30
C ASP A 165 -15.90 14.32 -5.64
N LEU A 166 -16.28 13.56 -6.68
CA LEU A 166 -15.68 13.69 -8.01
C LEU A 166 -16.10 14.98 -8.72
N ASP A 167 -17.28 15.51 -8.47
CA ASP A 167 -17.71 16.78 -9.05
C ASP A 167 -16.89 17.93 -8.46
N ALA A 168 -16.66 17.91 -7.16
CA ALA A 168 -15.78 18.87 -6.51
C ALA A 168 -14.30 18.66 -6.89
N PHE A 169 -13.84 17.41 -7.10
CA PHE A 169 -12.51 17.12 -7.63
C PHE A 169 -12.33 17.77 -9.00
N ASP A 170 -13.27 17.57 -9.92
CA ASP A 170 -13.24 18.13 -11.26
C ASP A 170 -13.24 19.66 -11.24
N ALA A 171 -14.04 20.27 -10.37
CA ALA A 171 -14.09 21.73 -10.19
C ALA A 171 -12.78 22.33 -9.64
N LEU A 172 -11.95 21.52 -8.97
CA LEU A 172 -10.63 21.93 -8.48
C LEU A 172 -9.53 21.84 -9.53
N LEU A 173 -9.71 21.04 -10.58
CA LEU A 173 -8.76 20.95 -11.68
C LEU A 173 -8.69 22.27 -12.47
N SER A 174 -7.48 22.72 -12.75
CA SER A 174 -7.23 23.96 -13.49
C SER A 174 -5.96 23.81 -14.35
N PRO A 175 -5.70 24.72 -15.30
CA PRO A 175 -4.44 24.74 -16.06
C PRO A 175 -3.18 24.93 -15.19
N ARG A 176 -3.36 25.28 -13.91
CA ARG A 176 -2.28 25.39 -12.93
C ARG A 176 -2.06 24.09 -12.17
N THR A 177 -2.97 23.13 -12.23
CA THR A 177 -2.81 21.82 -11.62
C THR A 177 -1.71 21.04 -12.37
N ARG A 178 -0.55 20.86 -11.74
CA ARG A 178 0.60 20.16 -12.33
C ARG A 178 0.70 18.73 -11.88
N ILE A 179 0.26 18.45 -10.66
CA ILE A 179 0.36 17.13 -10.03
C ILE A 179 -0.96 16.81 -9.35
N VAL A 180 -1.44 15.59 -9.57
CA VAL A 180 -2.50 14.96 -8.78
C VAL A 180 -1.87 13.78 -8.04
N ALA A 181 -2.03 13.71 -6.71
CA ALA A 181 -1.49 12.63 -5.90
C ALA A 181 -2.59 12.03 -5.02
N VAL A 182 -3.00 10.79 -5.30
CA VAL A 182 -4.17 10.17 -4.67
C VAL A 182 -3.92 8.73 -4.26
N GLY A 183 -4.49 8.32 -3.13
CA GLY A 183 -4.51 6.95 -2.68
C GLY A 183 -5.47 6.08 -3.51
N HIS A 184 -5.05 4.88 -3.92
CA HIS A 184 -5.93 3.92 -4.57
C HIS A 184 -6.98 3.38 -3.59
N VAL A 185 -6.55 3.10 -2.35
CA VAL A 185 -7.40 2.65 -1.24
C VAL A 185 -7.06 3.41 0.02
N SER A 186 -8.07 3.93 0.72
CA SER A 186 -7.89 4.60 2.01
C SER A 186 -7.44 3.62 3.09
N ASN A 187 -6.31 3.89 3.72
CA ASN A 187 -5.81 3.08 4.84
C ASN A 187 -6.65 3.23 6.11
N ALA A 188 -7.41 4.31 6.25
CA ALA A 188 -8.25 4.56 7.41
C ALA A 188 -9.67 4.00 7.25
N LEU A 189 -10.24 4.05 6.06
CA LEU A 189 -11.65 3.71 5.81
C LEU A 189 -11.84 2.47 4.95
N GLY A 190 -10.82 2.06 4.17
CA GLY A 190 -10.93 0.98 3.19
C GLY A 190 -11.62 1.41 1.89
N THR A 191 -12.02 2.65 1.76
CA THR A 191 -12.63 3.17 0.53
C THR A 191 -11.73 2.94 -0.67
N VAL A 192 -12.27 2.33 -1.73
CA VAL A 192 -11.59 2.16 -3.02
C VAL A 192 -11.92 3.37 -3.90
N ASN A 193 -10.92 4.15 -4.25
CA ASN A 193 -11.10 5.33 -5.08
C ASN A 193 -11.20 4.95 -6.56
N PRO A 194 -11.99 5.66 -7.37
CA PRO A 194 -12.16 5.43 -8.81
C PRO A 194 -10.95 5.99 -9.60
N ILE A 195 -9.78 5.36 -9.42
CA ILE A 195 -8.47 5.86 -9.87
C ILE A 195 -8.42 6.07 -11.38
N ALA A 196 -9.01 5.17 -12.17
CA ALA A 196 -9.02 5.32 -13.64
C ALA A 196 -9.70 6.65 -14.07
N ARG A 197 -10.84 6.99 -13.45
CA ARG A 197 -11.55 8.26 -13.73
C ARG A 197 -10.75 9.47 -13.24
N ILE A 198 -10.15 9.38 -12.05
CA ILE A 198 -9.30 10.46 -11.52
C ILE A 198 -8.11 10.73 -12.45
N ILE A 199 -7.46 9.67 -12.95
CA ILE A 199 -6.33 9.78 -13.89
C ILE A 199 -6.79 10.44 -15.21
N GLU A 200 -7.90 9.97 -15.78
CA GLU A 200 -8.46 10.53 -17.03
C GLU A 200 -8.70 12.04 -16.92
N HIS A 201 -9.39 12.48 -15.85
CA HIS A 201 -9.70 13.89 -15.63
C HIS A 201 -8.46 14.74 -15.35
N ALA A 202 -7.52 14.22 -14.55
CA ALA A 202 -6.24 14.88 -14.28
C ALA A 202 -5.41 15.08 -15.55
N HIS A 203 -5.31 14.04 -16.39
CA HIS A 203 -4.59 14.11 -17.67
C HIS A 203 -5.28 15.08 -18.64
N ALA A 204 -6.61 15.15 -18.67
CA ALA A 204 -7.34 16.13 -19.49
C ALA A 204 -7.02 17.58 -19.07
N ALA A 205 -6.69 17.81 -17.80
CA ALA A 205 -6.22 19.10 -17.29
C ALA A 205 -4.70 19.33 -17.48
N GLY A 206 -3.95 18.32 -17.98
CA GLY A 206 -2.51 18.37 -18.20
C GLY A 206 -1.67 18.07 -16.96
N ALA A 207 -2.26 17.53 -15.91
CA ALA A 207 -1.57 17.16 -14.67
C ALA A 207 -0.96 15.76 -14.76
N VAL A 208 0.20 15.57 -14.13
CA VAL A 208 0.84 14.26 -13.89
C VAL A 208 0.22 13.60 -12.65
N VAL A 209 -0.01 12.28 -12.70
CA VAL A 209 -0.71 11.56 -11.64
C VAL A 209 0.22 10.57 -10.91
N LEU A 210 0.32 10.73 -9.58
CA LEU A 210 0.90 9.75 -8.68
C LEU A 210 -0.23 9.02 -7.95
N VAL A 211 -0.18 7.69 -7.96
CA VAL A 211 -1.11 6.82 -7.24
C VAL A 211 -0.39 6.13 -6.07
N ASP A 212 -0.87 6.34 -4.85
CA ASP A 212 -0.46 5.55 -3.68
C ASP A 212 -1.23 4.24 -3.65
N GLY A 213 -0.57 3.16 -4.05
CA GLY A 213 -1.11 1.80 -4.11
C GLY A 213 -0.84 0.96 -2.86
N ALA A 214 -0.33 1.55 -1.77
CA ALA A 214 0.11 0.81 -0.59
C ALA A 214 -0.95 -0.11 0.02
N GLN A 215 -2.22 0.27 -0.07
CA GLN A 215 -3.36 -0.53 0.41
C GLN A 215 -4.06 -1.30 -0.71
N ALA A 216 -3.77 -1.02 -1.98
CA ALA A 216 -4.41 -1.70 -3.10
C ALA A 216 -3.66 -2.98 -3.52
N VAL A 217 -2.33 -2.91 -3.58
CA VAL A 217 -1.46 -4.00 -4.06
C VAL A 217 -1.66 -5.33 -3.32
N PRO A 218 -1.89 -5.37 -1.99
CA PRO A 218 -2.19 -6.62 -1.29
C PRO A 218 -3.46 -7.32 -1.79
N HIS A 219 -4.48 -6.55 -2.19
CA HIS A 219 -5.84 -7.03 -2.48
C HIS A 219 -6.10 -7.19 -3.97
N PHE A 220 -5.68 -6.22 -4.80
CA PHE A 220 -6.00 -6.16 -6.23
C PHE A 220 -4.84 -6.58 -7.13
N ALA A 221 -5.15 -7.16 -8.28
CA ALA A 221 -4.22 -7.21 -9.40
C ALA A 221 -4.08 -5.79 -9.97
N ILE A 222 -2.84 -5.29 -10.04
CA ILE A 222 -2.55 -3.93 -10.52
C ILE A 222 -2.00 -4.02 -11.94
N ASP A 223 -2.52 -3.17 -12.81
CA ASP A 223 -2.03 -2.99 -14.17
C ASP A 223 -1.78 -1.51 -14.42
N VAL A 224 -0.54 -1.07 -14.25
CA VAL A 224 -0.16 0.35 -14.38
C VAL A 224 -0.29 0.85 -15.81
N GLN A 225 -0.19 -0.04 -16.83
CA GLN A 225 -0.38 0.33 -18.22
C GLN A 225 -1.85 0.60 -18.52
N SER A 226 -2.76 -0.28 -18.06
CA SER A 226 -4.21 -0.08 -18.19
C SER A 226 -4.71 1.12 -17.39
N LEU A 227 -4.19 1.34 -16.18
CA LEU A 227 -4.51 2.52 -15.36
C LEU A 227 -4.05 3.81 -16.02
N GLY A 228 -2.93 3.75 -16.75
CA GLY A 228 -2.35 4.91 -17.41
C GLY A 228 -1.73 5.94 -16.46
N CYS A 229 -1.49 5.62 -15.19
CA CYS A 229 -0.85 6.51 -14.22
C CYS A 229 0.60 6.84 -14.62
N ASP A 230 1.12 7.95 -14.13
CA ASP A 230 2.48 8.38 -14.38
C ASP A 230 3.46 7.84 -13.36
N PHE A 231 3.01 7.76 -12.10
CA PHE A 231 3.72 7.14 -10.98
C PHE A 231 2.79 6.25 -10.18
N TYR A 232 3.31 5.12 -9.69
CA TYR A 232 2.60 4.22 -8.79
C TYR A 232 3.54 3.75 -7.68
N VAL A 233 3.14 3.88 -6.41
CA VAL A 233 4.01 3.56 -5.27
C VAL A 233 3.36 2.54 -4.34
N PHE A 234 4.15 1.63 -3.77
CA PHE A 234 3.69 0.68 -2.76
C PHE A 234 4.82 0.16 -1.89
N SER A 235 4.47 -0.53 -0.81
CA SER A 235 5.41 -1.07 0.17
C SER A 235 5.30 -2.59 0.28
N SER A 236 6.43 -3.26 0.32
CA SER A 236 6.56 -4.70 0.49
C SER A 236 5.88 -5.24 1.76
N HIS A 237 6.04 -4.53 2.89
CA HIS A 237 5.57 -5.02 4.20
C HIS A 237 4.05 -5.09 4.36
N LYS A 238 3.27 -4.56 3.43
CA LYS A 238 1.80 -4.68 3.40
C LYS A 238 1.31 -5.82 2.51
N MET A 239 2.19 -6.32 1.63
CA MET A 239 1.92 -7.43 0.71
C MET A 239 2.77 -8.66 1.04
N PHE A 240 2.85 -9.00 2.33
CA PHE A 240 3.50 -10.19 2.90
C PHE A 240 5.04 -10.20 2.83
N GLY A 241 5.67 -9.17 2.27
CA GLY A 241 7.12 -9.03 2.20
C GLY A 241 7.73 -8.32 3.42
N PRO A 242 9.06 -8.16 3.47
CA PRO A 242 9.75 -7.52 4.58
C PRO A 242 9.53 -6.01 4.64
N THR A 243 9.81 -5.41 5.80
CA THR A 243 9.91 -3.96 5.99
C THR A 243 11.16 -3.39 5.31
N GLY A 244 11.18 -2.07 5.07
CA GLY A 244 12.34 -1.39 4.51
C GLY A 244 12.57 -1.65 3.02
N VAL A 245 11.51 -2.07 2.30
CA VAL A 245 11.47 -2.22 0.84
C VAL A 245 10.16 -1.65 0.31
N GLY A 246 10.24 -0.91 -0.77
CA GLY A 246 9.10 -0.41 -1.52
C GLY A 246 9.45 -0.26 -3.00
N VAL A 247 8.45 0.09 -3.76
CA VAL A 247 8.53 0.26 -5.21
C VAL A 247 7.94 1.62 -5.57
N LEU A 248 8.67 2.32 -6.43
CA LEU A 248 8.15 3.39 -7.26
C LEU A 248 8.21 2.94 -8.72
N TYR A 249 7.06 2.77 -9.33
CA TYR A 249 6.92 2.76 -10.79
C TYR A 249 6.83 4.20 -11.29
N GLY A 250 7.51 4.51 -12.38
CA GLY A 250 7.36 5.78 -13.09
C GLY A 250 7.45 5.58 -14.58
N ARG A 251 6.74 6.38 -15.39
CA ARG A 251 6.90 6.39 -16.84
C ARG A 251 8.36 6.72 -17.19
N ALA A 252 8.94 5.96 -18.11
CA ALA A 252 10.36 6.06 -18.48
C ALA A 252 10.78 7.51 -18.78
N SER A 253 10.00 8.22 -19.60
CA SER A 253 10.29 9.62 -19.98
C SER A 253 10.31 10.58 -18.79
N LEU A 254 9.48 10.36 -17.78
CA LEU A 254 9.47 11.18 -16.57
C LEU A 254 10.69 10.84 -15.69
N LEU A 255 10.95 9.54 -15.47
CA LEU A 255 12.12 9.11 -14.70
C LEU A 255 13.43 9.61 -15.34
N GLU A 256 13.55 9.57 -16.66
CA GLU A 256 14.73 10.08 -17.38
C GLU A 256 14.92 11.58 -17.17
N ALA A 257 13.84 12.36 -17.24
CA ALA A 257 13.86 13.81 -17.08
C ALA A 257 14.09 14.27 -15.63
N MET A 258 13.75 13.45 -14.63
CA MET A 258 13.87 13.79 -13.22
C MET A 258 15.34 13.88 -12.78
N PRO A 259 15.73 14.92 -12.02
CA PRO A 259 17.03 14.96 -11.37
C PRO A 259 17.17 13.87 -10.30
N PRO A 260 18.41 13.49 -9.90
CA PRO A 260 18.61 12.59 -8.76
C PRO A 260 17.95 13.10 -7.49
N TYR A 261 17.50 12.15 -6.65
CA TYR A 261 16.88 12.47 -5.36
C TYR A 261 17.91 12.51 -4.22
N GLN A 262 18.79 11.51 -4.17
CA GLN A 262 19.87 11.39 -3.18
C GLN A 262 21.22 11.29 -3.92
N GLY A 263 22.28 11.77 -3.30
CA GLY A 263 23.64 11.64 -3.81
C GLY A 263 24.45 10.62 -3.02
N GLY A 264 25.31 9.85 -3.70
CA GLY A 264 26.13 8.83 -3.08
C GLY A 264 26.82 7.92 -4.08
N GLY A 265 27.26 6.75 -3.61
CA GLY A 265 27.74 5.67 -4.48
C GLY A 265 26.59 5.03 -5.27
N ASP A 266 26.90 4.20 -6.22
CA ASP A 266 26.04 3.43 -7.13
C ASP A 266 25.22 4.28 -8.11
N MET A 267 24.65 5.40 -7.68
CA MET A 267 23.81 6.28 -8.49
C MET A 267 24.59 7.17 -9.48
N ILE A 268 25.91 7.08 -9.52
CA ILE A 268 26.82 7.89 -10.34
C ILE A 268 27.46 7.06 -11.47
N ALA A 269 27.70 7.70 -12.61
CA ALA A 269 28.54 7.17 -13.68
C ALA A 269 30.01 7.61 -13.52
N SER A 270 30.25 8.89 -13.18
CA SER A 270 31.58 9.42 -12.85
C SER A 270 31.50 10.56 -11.84
N VAL A 271 32.55 10.73 -11.04
CA VAL A 271 32.67 11.81 -10.05
C VAL A 271 34.05 12.44 -10.14
N THR A 272 34.10 13.76 -10.27
CA THR A 272 35.27 14.58 -9.97
C THR A 272 34.89 15.61 -8.91
N PHE A 273 35.85 16.37 -8.39
CA PHE A 273 35.55 17.46 -7.47
C PHE A 273 34.73 18.58 -8.12
N GLU A 274 34.84 18.77 -9.44
CA GLU A 274 34.16 19.81 -10.20
C GLU A 274 32.80 19.39 -10.73
N LYS A 275 32.59 18.07 -11.02
CA LYS A 275 31.39 17.61 -11.69
C LYS A 275 31.10 16.12 -11.43
N THR A 276 29.83 15.81 -11.31
CA THR A 276 29.29 14.44 -11.29
C THR A 276 28.43 14.19 -12.51
N SER A 277 28.57 13.02 -13.13
CA SER A 277 27.58 12.47 -14.05
C SER A 277 26.86 11.30 -13.36
N TYR A 278 25.57 11.19 -13.64
CA TYR A 278 24.69 10.23 -12.98
C TYR A 278 24.52 8.98 -13.79
N ASN A 279 24.17 7.89 -13.12
CA ASN A 279 23.86 6.62 -13.74
C ASN A 279 22.52 6.71 -14.51
N VAL A 280 22.20 5.66 -15.30
CA VAL A 280 20.92 5.53 -15.98
C VAL A 280 19.80 5.18 -14.98
N VAL A 281 18.54 5.35 -15.38
CA VAL A 281 17.36 4.88 -14.67
C VAL A 281 17.41 3.34 -14.61
N PRO A 282 17.04 2.71 -13.49
CA PRO A 282 16.56 3.29 -12.23
C PRO A 282 17.69 3.67 -11.25
N TYR A 283 18.92 3.28 -11.54
CA TYR A 283 20.07 3.36 -10.62
C TYR A 283 20.41 4.78 -10.15
N LYS A 284 20.12 5.81 -10.97
CA LYS A 284 20.31 7.20 -10.54
C LYS A 284 19.47 7.63 -9.33
N PHE A 285 18.47 6.82 -8.95
CA PHE A 285 17.60 7.04 -7.79
C PHE A 285 17.93 6.14 -6.60
N GLU A 286 18.86 5.20 -6.77
CA GLU A 286 19.21 4.18 -5.78
C GLU A 286 20.63 4.42 -5.24
N ALA A 287 20.76 5.40 -4.33
CA ALA A 287 22.05 5.80 -3.77
C ALA A 287 22.49 4.90 -2.62
N GLY A 288 23.76 4.44 -2.69
CA GLY A 288 24.40 3.61 -1.67
C GLY A 288 23.99 2.14 -1.73
N THR A 289 24.58 1.31 -0.86
CA THR A 289 24.24 -0.11 -0.79
C THR A 289 22.79 -0.29 -0.34
N PRO A 290 21.94 -0.96 -1.13
CA PRO A 290 20.53 -1.11 -0.82
C PRO A 290 20.26 -2.21 0.20
N ASN A 291 19.00 -2.36 0.62
CA ASN A 291 18.54 -3.49 1.45
C ASN A 291 18.39 -4.78 0.63
N ILE A 292 19.53 -5.40 0.26
CA ILE A 292 19.56 -6.54 -0.66
C ILE A 292 18.73 -7.71 -0.13
N GLY A 293 18.96 -8.15 1.13
CA GLY A 293 18.19 -9.25 1.73
C GLY A 293 16.69 -8.97 1.82
N GLY A 294 16.31 -7.71 2.08
CA GLY A 294 14.91 -7.31 2.05
C GLY A 294 14.31 -7.38 0.64
N VAL A 295 15.06 -6.99 -0.39
CA VAL A 295 14.60 -7.09 -1.79
C VAL A 295 14.46 -8.54 -2.24
N VAL A 296 15.35 -9.42 -1.82
CA VAL A 296 15.21 -10.87 -2.04
C VAL A 296 13.93 -11.42 -1.42
N GLY A 297 13.67 -11.07 -0.14
CA GLY A 297 12.43 -11.44 0.54
C GLY A 297 11.17 -10.84 -0.12
N PHE A 298 11.27 -9.63 -0.67
CA PHE A 298 10.19 -9.02 -1.45
C PHE A 298 9.91 -9.79 -2.74
N GLY A 299 10.97 -10.23 -3.46
CA GLY A 299 10.82 -11.11 -4.61
C GLY A 299 10.08 -12.40 -4.29
N ALA A 300 10.37 -13.02 -3.13
CA ALA A 300 9.66 -14.20 -2.65
C ALA A 300 8.20 -13.91 -2.27
N ALA A 301 7.89 -12.72 -1.75
CA ALA A 301 6.52 -12.31 -1.48
C ALA A 301 5.69 -12.14 -2.76
N ILE A 302 6.30 -11.62 -3.83
CA ILE A 302 5.66 -11.56 -5.15
C ILE A 302 5.38 -12.97 -5.68
N ASP A 303 6.35 -13.88 -5.60
CA ASP A 303 6.16 -15.28 -6.03
C ASP A 303 5.01 -15.93 -5.26
N TYR A 304 4.96 -15.73 -3.93
CA TYR A 304 3.88 -16.24 -3.08
C TYR A 304 2.51 -15.73 -3.53
N LEU A 305 2.35 -14.41 -3.70
CA LEU A 305 1.11 -13.80 -4.16
C LEU A 305 0.73 -14.22 -5.58
N SER A 306 1.71 -14.38 -6.47
CA SER A 306 1.48 -14.83 -7.85
C SER A 306 1.05 -16.30 -7.93
N GLY A 307 1.37 -17.09 -6.91
CA GLY A 307 0.90 -18.48 -6.76
C GLY A 307 -0.51 -18.63 -6.17
N ILE A 308 -1.15 -17.52 -5.77
CA ILE A 308 -2.51 -17.50 -5.22
C ILE A 308 -3.50 -17.07 -6.31
N ASP A 309 -4.68 -17.71 -6.33
CA ASP A 309 -5.80 -17.20 -7.12
C ASP A 309 -6.29 -15.88 -6.50
N ARG A 310 -5.81 -14.75 -7.08
CA ARG A 310 -6.07 -13.40 -6.57
C ARG A 310 -7.57 -13.05 -6.60
N ALA A 311 -8.32 -13.57 -7.56
CA ALA A 311 -9.75 -13.31 -7.65
C ALA A 311 -10.51 -14.04 -6.53
N ALA A 312 -10.20 -15.32 -6.30
CA ALA A 312 -10.78 -16.09 -5.21
C ALA A 312 -10.37 -15.55 -3.83
N ALA A 313 -9.13 -15.03 -3.68
CA ALA A 313 -8.66 -14.40 -2.46
C ALA A 313 -9.42 -13.10 -2.17
N LEU A 314 -9.64 -12.25 -3.17
CA LEU A 314 -10.42 -11.02 -3.03
C LEU A 314 -11.88 -11.32 -2.66
N GLU A 315 -12.53 -12.30 -3.33
CA GLU A 315 -13.89 -12.73 -2.97
C GLU A 315 -13.97 -13.21 -1.52
N HIS A 316 -12.95 -13.92 -1.04
CA HIS A 316 -12.87 -14.35 0.36
C HIS A 316 -12.72 -13.15 1.31
N GLU A 317 -11.83 -12.20 1.00
CA GLU A 317 -11.64 -10.99 1.83
C GLU A 317 -12.91 -10.13 1.88
N ASP A 318 -13.60 -9.97 0.75
CA ASP A 318 -14.87 -9.24 0.65
C ASP A 318 -15.97 -9.92 1.49
N ASP A 319 -16.05 -11.26 1.44
CA ASP A 319 -16.98 -12.05 2.26
C ASP A 319 -16.71 -11.87 3.76
N VAL A 320 -15.44 -11.95 4.18
CA VAL A 320 -15.05 -11.75 5.59
C VAL A 320 -15.31 -10.32 6.03
N LEU A 321 -15.04 -9.31 5.18
CA LEU A 321 -15.31 -7.90 5.47
C LEU A 321 -16.81 -7.62 5.61
N ALA A 322 -17.62 -8.17 4.70
CA ALA A 322 -19.08 -8.04 4.78
C ALA A 322 -19.62 -8.70 6.06
N TYR A 323 -19.14 -9.89 6.39
CA TYR A 323 -19.48 -10.58 7.64
C TYR A 323 -19.07 -9.77 8.87
N ALA A 324 -17.83 -9.24 8.89
CA ALA A 324 -17.33 -8.40 9.99
C ALA A 324 -18.18 -7.15 10.16
N THR A 325 -18.53 -6.48 9.05
CA THR A 325 -19.36 -5.27 9.08
C THR A 325 -20.73 -5.56 9.67
N ALA A 326 -21.39 -6.63 9.21
CA ALA A 326 -22.70 -7.04 9.73
C ALA A 326 -22.64 -7.35 11.23
N ARG A 327 -21.71 -8.23 11.63
CA ARG A 327 -21.60 -8.70 13.01
C ARG A 327 -21.23 -7.58 14.02
N VAL A 328 -20.30 -6.71 13.63
CA VAL A 328 -19.88 -5.59 14.48
C VAL A 328 -20.99 -4.55 14.59
N SER A 329 -21.77 -4.33 13.53
CA SER A 329 -22.91 -3.40 13.53
C SER A 329 -24.09 -3.87 14.41
N GLU A 330 -24.16 -5.16 14.78
CA GLU A 330 -25.18 -5.66 15.71
C GLU A 330 -24.95 -5.19 17.16
N ILE A 331 -23.75 -4.71 17.50
CA ILE A 331 -23.40 -4.21 18.84
C ILE A 331 -23.96 -2.79 18.99
N PRO A 332 -24.90 -2.53 19.92
CA PRO A 332 -25.67 -1.29 19.96
C PRO A 332 -24.87 0.01 20.08
N ILE A 333 -23.68 -0.04 20.70
CA ILE A 333 -22.80 1.12 20.91
C ILE A 333 -21.78 1.32 19.78
N VAL A 334 -21.84 0.50 18.74
CA VAL A 334 -20.92 0.61 17.60
C VAL A 334 -21.43 1.63 16.59
N ARG A 335 -20.53 2.50 16.14
CA ARG A 335 -20.72 3.37 14.98
C ARG A 335 -19.63 3.10 13.95
N ILE A 336 -19.99 2.60 12.77
CA ILE A 336 -19.06 2.40 11.65
C ILE A 336 -18.65 3.77 11.10
N ILE A 337 -17.35 3.93 10.82
CA ILE A 337 -16.79 5.13 10.18
C ILE A 337 -16.31 4.77 8.77
N GLY A 338 -16.83 5.49 7.77
CA GLY A 338 -16.60 5.20 6.36
C GLY A 338 -17.47 4.04 5.87
N THR A 339 -18.55 4.41 5.19
CA THR A 339 -19.59 3.50 4.67
C THR A 339 -19.62 3.53 3.14
N ALA A 340 -18.47 3.79 2.52
CA ALA A 340 -18.33 3.82 1.07
C ALA A 340 -18.87 2.53 0.41
N ARG A 341 -19.43 2.66 -0.78
CA ARG A 341 -20.02 1.55 -1.51
C ARG A 341 -18.97 0.51 -1.94
N GLN A 342 -17.77 0.99 -2.29
CA GLN A 342 -16.65 0.12 -2.63
C GLN A 342 -15.59 0.22 -1.54
N LYS A 343 -15.36 -0.89 -0.85
CA LYS A 343 -14.38 -1.01 0.24
C LYS A 343 -13.62 -2.31 0.13
N THR A 344 -12.42 -2.33 0.67
CA THR A 344 -11.64 -3.55 0.84
C THR A 344 -10.83 -3.52 2.13
N GLY A 345 -10.62 -4.69 2.72
CA GLY A 345 -9.65 -4.97 3.77
C GLY A 345 -9.77 -4.21 5.09
N VAL A 346 -10.62 -3.18 5.21
CA VAL A 346 -10.63 -2.29 6.40
C VAL A 346 -12.04 -2.05 6.93
N LEU A 347 -12.21 -2.24 8.24
CA LEU A 347 -13.39 -1.86 9.01
C LEU A 347 -12.97 -0.93 10.14
N SER A 348 -13.35 0.35 10.06
CA SER A 348 -13.12 1.35 11.09
C SER A 348 -14.41 1.69 11.82
N PHE A 349 -14.35 1.76 13.15
CA PHE A 349 -15.54 1.98 13.98
C PHE A 349 -15.18 2.63 15.30
N LEU A 350 -16.21 3.13 15.98
CA LEU A 350 -16.18 3.62 17.36
C LEU A 350 -17.10 2.77 18.24
N LEU A 351 -16.81 2.77 19.53
CA LEU A 351 -17.72 2.34 20.60
C LEU A 351 -18.15 3.60 21.34
N GLU A 352 -19.42 3.97 21.28
CA GLU A 352 -19.95 5.16 21.95
C GLU A 352 -19.69 5.07 23.45
N GLY A 353 -19.13 6.15 24.01
CA GLY A 353 -18.75 6.21 25.42
C GLY A 353 -17.44 5.53 25.80
N VAL A 354 -16.74 4.87 24.86
CA VAL A 354 -15.47 4.17 25.13
C VAL A 354 -14.34 4.78 24.30
N HIS A 355 -13.25 5.18 24.97
CA HIS A 355 -12.09 5.67 24.24
C HIS A 355 -11.43 4.53 23.42
N PRO A 356 -11.09 4.75 22.14
CA PRO A 356 -10.51 3.69 21.28
C PRO A 356 -9.28 2.99 21.88
N HIS A 357 -8.43 3.71 22.61
CA HIS A 357 -7.24 3.14 23.26
C HIS A 357 -7.61 2.12 24.35
N ASP A 358 -8.63 2.42 25.18
CA ASP A 358 -9.07 1.53 26.25
C ASP A 358 -9.68 0.25 25.66
N ALA A 359 -10.51 0.42 24.62
CA ALA A 359 -11.04 -0.71 23.87
C ALA A 359 -9.92 -1.58 23.30
N GLY A 360 -8.90 -0.97 22.65
CA GLY A 360 -7.74 -1.68 22.10
C GLY A 360 -6.97 -2.46 23.16
N THR A 361 -6.80 -1.90 24.36
CA THR A 361 -6.14 -2.58 25.48
C THR A 361 -6.90 -3.84 25.95
N ILE A 362 -8.24 -3.78 25.97
CA ILE A 362 -9.06 -4.93 26.33
C ILE A 362 -9.04 -5.98 25.22
N LEU A 363 -9.13 -5.55 23.96
CA LEU A 363 -9.05 -6.43 22.79
C LEU A 363 -7.73 -7.21 22.76
N ASP A 364 -6.60 -6.54 23.03
CA ASP A 364 -5.28 -7.18 23.12
C ASP A 364 -5.25 -8.30 24.18
N ARG A 365 -5.83 -8.06 25.36
CA ARG A 365 -5.97 -9.09 26.41
C ARG A 365 -6.86 -10.26 25.99
N GLU A 366 -7.72 -10.06 25.02
CA GLU A 366 -8.53 -11.12 24.41
C GLU A 366 -7.83 -11.83 23.23
N GLY A 367 -6.55 -11.47 22.93
CA GLY A 367 -5.76 -12.02 21.85
C GLY A 367 -6.07 -11.42 20.48
N VAL A 368 -6.80 -10.29 20.44
CA VAL A 368 -7.22 -9.62 19.21
C VAL A 368 -6.36 -8.38 18.96
N ALA A 369 -5.53 -8.44 17.94
CA ALA A 369 -4.68 -7.34 17.52
C ALA A 369 -5.41 -6.44 16.52
N VAL A 370 -5.77 -5.24 16.94
CA VAL A 370 -6.33 -4.15 16.11
C VAL A 370 -5.49 -2.90 16.27
N ARG A 371 -5.67 -1.93 15.38
CA ARG A 371 -5.06 -0.61 15.55
C ARG A 371 -6.08 0.40 16.08
N THR A 372 -5.65 1.24 17.03
CA THR A 372 -6.42 2.38 17.51
C THR A 372 -5.69 3.69 17.23
N GLY A 373 -6.41 4.77 16.99
CA GLY A 373 -5.85 6.10 16.77
C GLY A 373 -6.28 6.73 15.45
N GLN A 374 -5.44 7.62 14.93
CA GLN A 374 -5.72 8.40 13.70
C GLN A 374 -5.27 7.72 12.41
N HIS A 375 -4.61 6.57 12.49
CA HIS A 375 -4.14 5.75 11.34
C HIS A 375 -3.24 6.50 10.34
N CYS A 376 -2.49 7.51 10.80
CA CYS A 376 -1.72 8.42 9.94
C CYS A 376 -2.59 9.13 8.87
N ALA A 377 -3.83 9.44 9.23
CA ALA A 377 -4.83 10.10 8.39
C ALA A 377 -5.67 11.06 9.26
N GLN A 378 -5.02 11.92 10.05
CA GLN A 378 -5.68 12.86 10.95
C GLN A 378 -6.76 13.71 10.26
N PRO A 379 -6.58 14.24 9.04
CA PRO A 379 -7.63 15.01 8.38
C PRO A 379 -8.94 14.25 8.18
N ILE A 380 -8.91 12.91 8.06
CA ILE A 380 -10.12 12.08 8.01
C ILE A 380 -10.84 12.12 9.36
N MET A 381 -10.10 12.05 10.46
CA MET A 381 -10.71 12.14 11.81
C MET A 381 -11.40 13.50 11.99
N ASP A 382 -10.73 14.58 11.59
CA ASP A 382 -11.27 15.94 11.66
C ASP A 382 -12.55 16.07 10.80
N ARG A 383 -12.57 15.48 9.60
CA ARG A 383 -13.75 15.47 8.69
C ARG A 383 -14.98 14.79 9.31
N PHE A 384 -14.77 13.72 10.07
CA PHE A 384 -15.85 12.99 10.75
C PHE A 384 -16.15 13.53 12.17
N GLY A 385 -15.45 14.57 12.63
CA GLY A 385 -15.63 15.17 13.96
C GLY A 385 -15.27 14.20 15.10
N ILE A 386 -14.26 13.36 14.90
CA ILE A 386 -13.80 12.34 15.85
C ILE A 386 -12.29 12.47 16.10
N THR A 387 -11.82 11.94 17.22
CA THR A 387 -10.39 12.01 17.58
C THR A 387 -9.58 10.81 17.11
N ALA A 388 -10.21 9.64 17.02
CA ALA A 388 -9.56 8.36 16.70
C ALA A 388 -10.64 7.33 16.39
N THR A 389 -10.24 6.21 15.76
CA THR A 389 -11.09 5.02 15.60
C THR A 389 -10.37 3.75 16.05
N ILE A 390 -11.14 2.67 16.23
CA ILE A 390 -10.63 1.30 16.23
C ILE A 390 -10.69 0.83 14.79
N ARG A 391 -9.60 0.27 14.27
CA ARG A 391 -9.52 -0.24 12.92
C ARG A 391 -9.17 -1.72 12.95
N ALA A 392 -10.08 -2.58 12.51
CA ALA A 392 -9.80 -3.94 12.13
C ALA A 392 -9.44 -3.99 10.65
N SER A 393 -8.32 -4.58 10.29
CA SER A 393 -7.89 -4.72 8.89
C SER A 393 -7.49 -6.14 8.56
N LEU A 394 -8.06 -6.62 7.47
CA LEU A 394 -8.05 -8.00 7.02
C LEU A 394 -6.96 -8.25 5.99
N ALA A 395 -6.62 -9.51 5.81
CA ALA A 395 -5.83 -10.04 4.72
C ALA A 395 -6.30 -11.45 4.38
N ILE A 396 -5.77 -12.03 3.32
CA ILE A 396 -6.16 -13.34 2.77
C ILE A 396 -6.21 -14.50 3.78
N TYR A 397 -5.61 -14.36 4.94
CA TYR A 397 -5.55 -15.38 5.99
C TYR A 397 -6.61 -15.21 7.09
N ASN A 398 -7.40 -14.15 7.08
CA ASN A 398 -8.43 -13.95 8.11
C ASN A 398 -9.68 -14.78 7.84
N THR A 399 -10.41 -15.13 8.89
CA THR A 399 -11.59 -16.00 8.83
C THR A 399 -12.79 -15.40 9.55
N ARG A 400 -14.00 -15.92 9.29
CA ARG A 400 -15.22 -15.51 9.99
C ARG A 400 -15.17 -15.87 11.49
N GLU A 401 -14.51 -16.98 11.85
CA GLU A 401 -14.31 -17.38 13.25
C GLU A 401 -13.47 -16.35 14.03
N GLU A 402 -12.48 -15.74 13.38
CA GLU A 402 -11.71 -14.64 13.97
C GLU A 402 -12.56 -13.39 14.20
N ILE A 403 -13.50 -13.11 13.29
CA ILE A 403 -14.49 -12.03 13.48
C ILE A 403 -15.43 -12.34 14.65
N ASP A 404 -15.86 -13.59 14.84
CA ASP A 404 -16.65 -13.95 16.02
C ASP A 404 -15.87 -13.78 17.32
N VAL A 405 -14.54 -13.99 17.31
CA VAL A 405 -13.68 -13.66 18.48
C VAL A 405 -13.66 -12.14 18.72
N LEU A 406 -13.49 -11.34 17.67
CA LEU A 406 -13.53 -9.87 17.76
C LEU A 406 -14.87 -9.41 18.37
N VAL A 407 -16.01 -9.91 17.88
CA VAL A 407 -17.34 -9.55 18.38
C VAL A 407 -17.49 -9.88 19.86
N ARG A 408 -17.10 -11.09 20.27
CA ARG A 408 -17.11 -11.47 21.71
C ARG A 408 -16.23 -10.56 22.57
N ALA A 409 -15.05 -10.17 22.05
CA ALA A 409 -14.15 -9.26 22.73
C ALA A 409 -14.74 -7.83 22.86
N LEU A 410 -15.41 -7.34 21.80
CA LEU A 410 -16.12 -6.06 21.82
C LEU A 410 -17.29 -6.05 22.83
N GLU A 411 -18.03 -7.15 22.95
CA GLU A 411 -19.08 -7.31 23.98
C GLU A 411 -18.50 -7.27 25.40
N ARG A 412 -17.28 -7.80 25.60
CA ARG A 412 -16.58 -7.64 26.90
C ARG A 412 -16.19 -6.19 27.16
N VAL A 413 -15.68 -5.47 26.12
CA VAL A 413 -15.41 -4.03 26.25
C VAL A 413 -16.69 -3.32 26.69
N ARG A 414 -17.82 -3.55 26.02
CA ARG A 414 -19.11 -2.98 26.39
C ARG A 414 -19.47 -3.26 27.85
N GLY A 415 -19.30 -4.50 28.32
CA GLY A 415 -19.61 -4.90 29.68
C GLY A 415 -18.73 -4.26 30.77
N VAL A 416 -17.54 -3.74 30.41
CA VAL A 416 -16.65 -3.02 31.34
C VAL A 416 -17.08 -1.56 31.52
N PHE A 417 -17.68 -0.97 30.48
CA PHE A 417 -18.07 0.46 30.46
C PHE A 417 -19.59 0.68 30.54
N ALA A 418 -20.39 -0.39 30.74
CA ALA A 418 -21.86 -0.32 30.88
C ALA A 418 -22.31 0.16 32.25
#